data_a27516893baac9b55c8a876bdd5e78f1
#
_entry.id   a27516893baac9b55c8a876bdd5e78f1
#
_cell.length_a   1.000
_cell.length_b   1.000
_cell.length_c   1.000
_cell.angle_alpha   90.00
_cell.angle_beta   90.00
_cell.angle_gamma   90.00
#
_symmetry.space_group_name_H-M   'P 1'
#
loop_
_entity.id
_entity.type
_entity.pdbx_description
1 polymer ?
#
loop_
_entity_poly.entity_id
_entity_poly.type
_entity_poly.pdbx_seq_one_letter_code
_entity_poly.pdbx_strand_id
1 'polypeptide(L)'
;MQAVSFTCRGWTVVLATLLFSTGALAQAPTPEPVTDQETELGKAMYDQLRAKAEIIQSSPLYDNLKPIADAISRVSQSRYPHPFKFYLVHEAQPNAFATPGGNVYVVDSLLHFVKNTEQLAGTLCHEVSHTIHRDSITLAKKKQHISEREAAAAILLGPTKAELIAIFLLGHLHSLGYSRDAESKADVTGSDICAEAGYNPWGLVWLFRDFENANLKTPPQLLSDHPANNTRVTTLEKHFKDNPGTFSKFDSDPKSATPFSVPADAPVAGRPPAAPSTK
;
A
#
# COMPACT_ATOMS: atom_id res chain seq x y z
N MET A 1 -68.77 15.97 71.58
CA MET A 1 -68.44 15.20 70.39
C MET A 1 -66.95 15.42 70.11
N GLN A 2 -66.13 14.46 70.45
CA GLN A 2 -64.70 14.54 70.44
C GLN A 2 -64.18 13.91 69.10
N ALA A 3 -63.35 14.63 68.37
CA ALA A 3 -62.65 14.09 67.25
C ALA A 3 -61.25 13.61 67.66
N VAL A 4 -60.99 12.36 67.43
CA VAL A 4 -59.72 11.69 67.74
C VAL A 4 -58.73 11.94 66.55
N SER A 5 -57.60 12.54 66.89
CA SER A 5 -56.52 12.76 65.93
C SER A 5 -55.55 11.57 65.98
N PHE A 6 -55.35 10.87 64.87
CA PHE A 6 -54.26 9.88 64.67
C PHE A 6 -53.09 10.50 63.93
N THR A 7 -52.00 10.59 64.63
CA THR A 7 -50.70 10.97 64.00
C THR A 7 -50.01 9.71 63.53
N CYS A 8 -49.83 9.62 62.21
CA CYS A 8 -49.02 8.58 61.58
C CYS A 8 -47.59 9.10 61.36
N ARG A 9 -46.61 8.49 61.97
CA ARG A 9 -45.19 8.78 61.84
C ARG A 9 -44.74 8.36 60.44
N GLY A 10 -44.33 9.35 59.62
CA GLY A 10 -43.78 9.10 58.31
C GLY A 10 -42.29 8.59 58.35
N TRP A 11 -42.06 7.48 57.72
CA TRP A 11 -40.73 7.02 57.41
C TRP A 11 -40.33 7.59 56.05
N THR A 12 -39.31 8.44 56.06
CA THR A 12 -38.73 8.96 54.84
C THR A 12 -37.76 7.92 54.30
N VAL A 13 -38.14 7.25 53.21
CA VAL A 13 -37.27 6.36 52.48
C VAL A 13 -36.47 7.24 51.52
N VAL A 14 -35.17 7.40 51.80
CA VAL A 14 -34.22 8.05 50.89
C VAL A 14 -33.84 7.01 49.85
N LEU A 15 -34.37 7.16 48.64
CA LEU A 15 -33.96 6.37 47.47
C LEU A 15 -32.66 6.97 46.92
N ALA A 16 -31.52 6.33 47.22
CA ALA A 16 -30.24 6.67 46.61
C ALA A 16 -30.23 6.13 45.18
N THR A 17 -30.42 7.01 44.20
CA THR A 17 -30.22 6.70 42.76
C THR A 17 -28.73 6.62 42.47
N LEU A 18 -28.20 5.39 42.34
CA LEU A 18 -26.87 5.11 41.79
C LEU A 18 -26.91 5.41 40.29
N LEU A 19 -26.32 6.55 39.90
CA LEU A 19 -26.03 6.85 38.51
C LEU A 19 -24.84 5.98 38.08
N PHE A 20 -25.11 4.87 37.40
CA PHE A 20 -24.11 4.13 36.62
C PHE A 20 -23.79 4.98 35.42
N SER A 21 -22.65 5.68 35.45
CA SER A 21 -22.07 6.26 34.24
C SER A 21 -21.53 5.12 33.38
N THR A 22 -22.29 4.71 32.38
CA THR A 22 -21.82 3.82 31.34
C THR A 22 -20.75 4.60 30.53
N GLY A 23 -19.51 4.37 30.87
CA GLY A 23 -18.41 4.81 30.02
C GLY A 23 -18.61 4.20 28.64
N ALA A 24 -18.90 5.02 27.64
CA ALA A 24 -18.90 4.61 26.24
C ALA A 24 -17.47 4.17 25.92
N LEU A 25 -17.24 2.86 25.84
CA LEU A 25 -16.04 2.33 25.19
C LEU A 25 -16.10 2.84 23.76
N ALA A 26 -15.18 3.73 23.42
CA ALA A 26 -14.97 4.15 22.04
C ALA A 26 -14.69 2.88 21.23
N GLN A 27 -15.67 2.43 20.45
CA GLN A 27 -15.49 1.36 19.49
C GLN A 27 -14.43 1.82 18.50
N ALA A 28 -13.40 0.99 18.35
CA ALA A 28 -12.45 1.16 17.25
C ALA A 28 -13.25 1.28 15.93
N PRO A 29 -12.86 2.16 15.02
CA PRO A 29 -13.56 2.32 13.76
C PRO A 29 -13.66 0.96 13.08
N THR A 30 -14.89 0.49 12.88
CA THR A 30 -15.15 -0.70 12.07
C THR A 30 -14.60 -0.45 10.69
N PRO A 31 -13.80 -1.37 10.13
CA PRO A 31 -13.33 -1.22 8.76
C PRO A 31 -14.53 -1.02 7.84
N GLU A 32 -14.44 -0.01 6.96
CA GLU A 32 -15.49 0.23 5.97
C GLU A 32 -15.78 -1.06 5.19
N PRO A 33 -17.06 -1.36 4.90
CA PRO A 33 -17.42 -2.59 4.20
C PRO A 33 -16.65 -2.66 2.88
N VAL A 34 -16.04 -3.84 2.65
CA VAL A 34 -15.41 -4.21 1.39
C VAL A 34 -16.45 -4.02 0.29
N THR A 35 -16.24 -3.04 -0.57
CA THR A 35 -17.07 -2.95 -1.77
C THR A 35 -16.56 -3.99 -2.74
N ASP A 36 -17.45 -4.82 -3.31
CA ASP A 36 -17.13 -5.73 -4.41
C ASP A 36 -16.39 -5.01 -5.55
N GLN A 37 -16.59 -3.69 -5.66
CA GLN A 37 -15.92 -2.80 -6.61
C GLN A 37 -14.39 -2.81 -6.53
N GLU A 38 -13.78 -2.92 -5.33
CA GLU A 38 -12.30 -2.99 -5.21
C GLU A 38 -11.77 -4.29 -5.81
N THR A 39 -12.45 -5.40 -5.53
CA THR A 39 -12.10 -6.71 -6.09
C THR A 39 -12.30 -6.73 -7.61
N GLU A 40 -13.41 -6.21 -8.10
CA GLU A 40 -13.70 -6.14 -9.54
C GLU A 40 -12.67 -5.29 -10.29
N LEU A 41 -12.34 -4.11 -9.72
CA LEU A 41 -11.37 -3.20 -10.32
C LEU A 41 -9.96 -3.82 -10.31
N GLY A 42 -9.54 -4.38 -9.19
CA GLY A 42 -8.24 -5.05 -9.08
C GLY A 42 -8.12 -6.25 -10.03
N LYS A 43 -9.21 -7.02 -10.19
CA LYS A 43 -9.26 -8.11 -11.17
C LYS A 43 -9.18 -7.59 -12.61
N ALA A 44 -9.92 -6.55 -12.95
CA ALA A 44 -9.88 -5.97 -14.29
C ALA A 44 -8.47 -5.44 -14.64
N MET A 45 -7.79 -4.81 -13.69
CA MET A 45 -6.40 -4.35 -13.86
C MET A 45 -5.43 -5.53 -14.06
N TYR A 46 -5.57 -6.58 -13.25
CA TYR A 46 -4.77 -7.80 -13.41
C TYR A 46 -4.99 -8.45 -14.78
N ASP A 47 -6.24 -8.57 -15.23
CA ASP A 47 -6.58 -9.17 -16.51
C ASP A 47 -6.01 -8.38 -17.70
N GLN A 48 -5.98 -7.04 -17.59
CA GLN A 48 -5.36 -6.17 -18.60
C GLN A 48 -3.84 -6.38 -18.69
N LEU A 49 -3.14 -6.41 -17.55
CA LEU A 49 -1.69 -6.68 -17.51
C LEU A 49 -1.37 -8.08 -18.04
N ARG A 50 -2.19 -9.05 -17.69
CA ARG A 50 -2.05 -10.42 -18.19
C ARG A 50 -2.28 -10.53 -19.71
N ALA A 51 -3.29 -9.83 -20.23
CA ALA A 51 -3.57 -9.80 -21.67
C ALA A 51 -2.44 -9.20 -22.50
N LYS A 52 -1.70 -8.23 -21.90
CA LYS A 52 -0.51 -7.65 -22.51
C LYS A 52 0.77 -8.48 -22.31
N ALA A 53 0.66 -9.67 -21.68
CA ALA A 53 1.77 -10.54 -21.33
C ALA A 53 2.85 -9.86 -20.42
N GLU A 54 2.44 -8.85 -19.66
CA GLU A 54 3.34 -8.13 -18.73
C GLU A 54 3.55 -8.92 -17.43
N ILE A 55 2.60 -9.81 -17.03
CA ILE A 55 2.72 -10.59 -15.79
C ILE A 55 3.65 -11.79 -15.99
N ILE A 56 4.69 -11.86 -15.17
CA ILE A 56 5.62 -12.98 -15.11
C ILE A 56 5.02 -14.09 -14.23
N GLN A 57 4.59 -15.18 -14.85
CA GLN A 57 3.91 -16.30 -14.14
C GLN A 57 4.88 -17.16 -13.32
N SER A 58 6.12 -17.29 -13.78
CA SER A 58 7.17 -18.10 -13.15
C SER A 58 8.53 -17.47 -13.39
N SER A 59 9.28 -17.28 -12.31
CA SER A 59 10.65 -16.76 -12.35
C SER A 59 11.35 -17.08 -11.04
N PRO A 60 12.67 -17.36 -11.04
CA PRO A 60 13.47 -17.43 -9.82
C PRO A 60 13.42 -16.15 -8.96
N LEU A 61 13.07 -15.00 -9.54
CA LEU A 61 12.88 -13.74 -8.80
C LEU A 61 11.78 -13.83 -7.72
N TYR A 62 10.83 -14.75 -7.86
CA TYR A 62 9.83 -15.00 -6.81
C TYR A 62 10.44 -15.53 -5.52
N ASP A 63 11.59 -16.21 -5.57
CA ASP A 63 12.30 -16.70 -4.38
C ASP A 63 12.82 -15.54 -3.52
N ASN A 64 13.17 -14.41 -4.16
CA ASN A 64 13.52 -13.17 -3.47
C ASN A 64 12.27 -12.40 -2.98
N LEU A 65 11.24 -12.35 -3.78
CA LEU A 65 10.03 -11.57 -3.50
C LEU A 65 9.17 -12.19 -2.39
N LYS A 66 8.96 -13.51 -2.45
CA LYS A 66 8.00 -14.21 -1.60
C LYS A 66 8.25 -14.06 -0.10
N PRO A 67 9.46 -14.23 0.45
CA PRO A 67 9.69 -14.06 1.89
C PRO A 67 9.30 -12.66 2.40
N ILE A 68 9.61 -11.62 1.61
CA ILE A 68 9.30 -10.24 1.94
C ILE A 68 7.78 -10.01 1.88
N ALA A 69 7.15 -10.46 0.80
CA ALA A 69 5.71 -10.36 0.57
C ALA A 69 4.90 -11.05 1.69
N ASP A 70 5.30 -12.27 2.07
CA ASP A 70 4.66 -13.05 3.15
C ASP A 70 4.78 -12.33 4.51
N ALA A 71 5.94 -11.75 4.83
CA ALA A 71 6.17 -11.03 6.08
C ALA A 71 5.33 -9.74 6.14
N ILE A 72 5.32 -8.96 5.07
CA ILE A 72 4.53 -7.73 4.96
C ILE A 72 3.04 -8.04 5.02
N SER A 73 2.56 -9.05 4.27
CA SER A 73 1.15 -9.47 4.29
C SER A 73 0.69 -9.84 5.69
N ARG A 74 1.50 -10.58 6.45
CA ARG A 74 1.17 -11.04 7.80
C ARG A 74 0.85 -9.89 8.75
N VAL A 75 1.63 -8.81 8.71
CA VAL A 75 1.46 -7.65 9.60
C VAL A 75 0.43 -6.65 9.09
N SER A 76 0.16 -6.64 7.77
CA SER A 76 -0.73 -5.67 7.13
C SER A 76 -2.16 -6.17 6.94
N GLN A 77 -2.38 -7.50 6.97
CA GLN A 77 -3.67 -8.08 6.61
C GLN A 77 -4.85 -7.59 7.47
N SER A 78 -4.61 -7.30 8.76
CA SER A 78 -5.66 -6.76 9.65
C SER A 78 -6.07 -5.32 9.31
N ARG A 79 -5.29 -4.61 8.50
CA ARG A 79 -5.50 -3.21 8.12
C ARG A 79 -6.21 -3.06 6.78
N TYR A 80 -6.38 -4.18 6.05
CA TYR A 80 -7.02 -4.17 4.74
C TYR A 80 -7.87 -5.44 4.54
N PRO A 81 -9.10 -5.31 4.00
CA PRO A 81 -10.06 -6.42 4.00
C PRO A 81 -9.77 -7.49 2.92
N HIS A 82 -9.02 -7.14 1.86
CA HIS A 82 -8.67 -8.10 0.82
C HIS A 82 -7.27 -8.69 1.05
N PRO A 83 -7.01 -9.94 0.61
CA PRO A 83 -5.68 -10.52 0.71
C PRO A 83 -4.68 -9.76 -0.16
N PHE A 84 -3.48 -9.50 0.38
CA PHE A 84 -2.40 -8.97 -0.43
C PHE A 84 -1.83 -10.05 -1.35
N LYS A 85 -1.63 -9.68 -2.62
CA LYS A 85 -1.07 -10.54 -3.66
C LYS A 85 0.04 -9.80 -4.38
N PHE A 86 1.19 -10.43 -4.52
CA PHE A 86 2.36 -9.83 -5.14
C PHE A 86 2.65 -10.53 -6.46
N TYR A 87 2.81 -9.73 -7.51
CA TYR A 87 3.06 -10.19 -8.87
C TYR A 87 4.32 -9.56 -9.41
N LEU A 88 5.13 -10.35 -10.10
CA LEU A 88 6.20 -9.81 -10.92
C LEU A 88 5.62 -9.39 -12.28
N VAL A 89 6.04 -8.22 -12.74
CA VAL A 89 5.72 -7.70 -14.07
C VAL A 89 6.98 -7.33 -14.81
N HIS A 90 6.90 -7.41 -16.14
CA HIS A 90 8.04 -7.14 -17.00
C HIS A 90 7.99 -5.72 -17.54
N GLU A 91 8.92 -4.87 -17.11
CA GLU A 91 9.13 -3.53 -17.66
C GLU A 91 10.61 -3.13 -17.60
N ALA A 92 11.02 -2.23 -18.52
CA ALA A 92 12.40 -1.78 -18.61
C ALA A 92 12.80 -0.80 -17.51
N GLN A 93 11.83 -0.05 -16.95
CA GLN A 93 12.09 0.97 -15.93
C GLN A 93 11.79 0.41 -14.54
N PRO A 94 12.71 0.59 -13.55
CA PRO A 94 12.47 0.17 -12.17
C PRO A 94 11.20 0.81 -11.61
N ASN A 95 10.25 -0.02 -11.20
CA ASN A 95 8.98 0.41 -10.61
C ASN A 95 8.35 -0.65 -9.71
N ALA A 96 7.44 -0.22 -8.86
CA ALA A 96 6.43 -1.03 -8.20
C ALA A 96 5.16 -0.19 -8.10
N PHE A 97 4.00 -0.83 -8.07
CA PHE A 97 2.73 -0.13 -7.92
C PHE A 97 1.65 -1.03 -7.32
N ALA A 98 0.73 -0.42 -6.60
CA ALA A 98 -0.40 -1.11 -6.01
C ALA A 98 -1.71 -0.75 -6.72
N THR A 99 -2.61 -1.74 -6.79
CA THR A 99 -3.95 -1.55 -7.33
C THR A 99 -5.00 -1.93 -6.30
N PRO A 100 -6.26 -1.47 -6.45
CA PRO A 100 -7.35 -1.91 -5.60
C PRO A 100 -7.46 -3.44 -5.52
N GLY A 101 -8.03 -3.94 -4.43
CA GLY A 101 -8.18 -5.39 -4.22
C GLY A 101 -6.93 -6.10 -3.69
N GLY A 102 -5.91 -5.35 -3.24
CA GLY A 102 -4.73 -5.90 -2.58
C GLY A 102 -3.62 -6.37 -3.53
N ASN A 103 -3.69 -6.07 -4.82
CA ASN A 103 -2.65 -6.49 -5.76
C ASN A 103 -1.49 -5.50 -5.77
N VAL A 104 -0.28 -5.99 -5.56
CA VAL A 104 0.98 -5.25 -5.62
C VAL A 104 1.83 -5.83 -6.75
N TYR A 105 2.24 -4.98 -7.67
CA TYR A 105 3.02 -5.35 -8.84
C TYR A 105 4.45 -4.84 -8.66
N VAL A 106 5.41 -5.71 -8.89
CA VAL A 106 6.83 -5.44 -8.73
C VAL A 106 7.51 -5.66 -10.07
N VAL A 107 8.09 -4.62 -10.61
CA VAL A 107 8.76 -4.71 -11.90
C VAL A 107 10.09 -5.44 -11.74
N ASP A 108 10.37 -6.37 -12.65
CA ASP A 108 11.60 -7.16 -12.64
C ASP A 108 12.87 -6.30 -12.64
N SER A 109 12.88 -5.19 -13.37
CA SER A 109 14.00 -4.24 -13.38
C SER A 109 14.25 -3.57 -12.02
N LEU A 110 13.24 -3.46 -11.13
CA LEU A 110 13.46 -2.99 -9.76
C LEU A 110 14.30 -3.99 -8.96
N LEU A 111 14.03 -5.30 -9.11
CA LEU A 111 14.81 -6.33 -8.43
C LEU A 111 16.28 -6.34 -8.90
N HIS A 112 16.54 -5.94 -10.14
CA HIS A 112 17.90 -5.78 -10.66
C HIS A 112 18.56 -4.45 -10.21
N PHE A 113 17.77 -3.47 -9.77
CA PHE A 113 18.27 -2.17 -9.34
C PHE A 113 18.61 -2.12 -7.84
N VAL A 114 17.79 -2.74 -6.98
CA VAL A 114 18.00 -2.72 -5.53
C VAL A 114 19.29 -3.43 -5.13
N LYS A 115 19.97 -2.90 -4.13
CA LYS A 115 21.26 -3.39 -3.62
C LYS A 115 21.12 -4.29 -2.40
N ASN A 116 20.01 -4.13 -1.69
CA ASN A 116 19.74 -4.87 -0.46
C ASN A 116 18.25 -5.19 -0.31
N THR A 117 17.97 -6.16 0.54
CA THR A 117 16.62 -6.65 0.81
C THR A 117 15.72 -5.56 1.40
N GLU A 118 16.27 -4.67 2.20
CA GLU A 118 15.54 -3.60 2.87
C GLU A 118 15.03 -2.53 1.90
N GLN A 119 15.76 -2.28 0.80
CA GLN A 119 15.28 -1.39 -0.27
C GLN A 119 14.03 -1.95 -0.96
N LEU A 120 14.05 -3.25 -1.26
CA LEU A 120 12.86 -3.92 -1.82
C LEU A 120 11.72 -3.94 -0.81
N ALA A 121 12.00 -4.34 0.44
CA ALA A 121 10.99 -4.35 1.50
C ALA A 121 10.39 -2.96 1.73
N GLY A 122 11.22 -1.91 1.79
CA GLY A 122 10.77 -0.52 1.93
C GLY A 122 9.80 -0.10 0.83
N THR A 123 10.12 -0.44 -0.43
CA THR A 123 9.23 -0.19 -1.57
C THR A 123 7.90 -0.94 -1.42
N LEU A 124 7.95 -2.23 -1.09
CA LEU A 124 6.72 -3.03 -0.96
C LEU A 124 5.84 -2.57 0.20
N CYS A 125 6.43 -2.17 1.34
CA CYS A 125 5.71 -1.60 2.46
C CYS A 125 5.02 -0.29 2.08
N HIS A 126 5.68 0.55 1.27
CA HIS A 126 5.13 1.78 0.73
C HIS A 126 3.92 1.50 -0.17
N GLU A 127 4.02 0.55 -1.12
CA GLU A 127 2.92 0.16 -2.00
C GLU A 127 1.73 -0.43 -1.24
N VAL A 128 2.00 -1.29 -0.25
CA VAL A 128 0.96 -1.83 0.63
C VAL A 128 0.25 -0.71 1.38
N SER A 129 0.96 0.36 1.77
CA SER A 129 0.37 1.53 2.43
C SER A 129 -0.58 2.28 1.54
N HIS A 130 -0.24 2.50 0.27
CA HIS A 130 -1.15 3.09 -0.71
C HIS A 130 -2.44 2.28 -0.87
N THR A 131 -2.34 0.94 -0.83
CA THR A 131 -3.51 0.05 -0.84
C THR A 131 -4.37 0.24 0.41
N ILE A 132 -3.77 0.24 1.60
CA ILE A 132 -4.47 0.44 2.88
C ILE A 132 -5.19 1.79 2.91
N HIS A 133 -4.54 2.85 2.41
CA HIS A 133 -5.12 4.20 2.34
C HIS A 133 -6.09 4.38 1.17
N ARG A 134 -6.23 3.40 0.27
CA ARG A 134 -7.07 3.47 -0.94
C ARG A 134 -6.73 4.67 -1.85
N ASP A 135 -5.45 4.99 -1.95
CA ASP A 135 -4.99 6.17 -2.68
C ASP A 135 -5.28 6.08 -4.16
N SER A 136 -5.15 4.89 -4.77
CA SER A 136 -5.52 4.64 -6.18
C SER A 136 -7.00 4.91 -6.46
N ILE A 137 -7.90 4.54 -5.53
CA ILE A 137 -9.35 4.81 -5.65
C ILE A 137 -9.63 6.31 -5.51
N THR A 138 -8.96 6.96 -4.57
CA THR A 138 -9.09 8.41 -4.37
C THR A 138 -8.62 9.16 -5.60
N LEU A 139 -7.53 8.73 -6.21
CA LEU A 139 -7.01 9.28 -7.46
C LEU A 139 -8.00 9.08 -8.61
N ALA A 140 -8.55 7.86 -8.76
CA ALA A 140 -9.57 7.56 -9.78
C ALA A 140 -10.80 8.45 -9.63
N LYS A 141 -11.33 8.60 -8.40
CA LYS A 141 -12.50 9.46 -8.12
C LYS A 141 -12.23 10.92 -8.49
N LYS A 142 -11.06 11.47 -8.16
CA LYS A 142 -10.69 12.84 -8.51
C LYS A 142 -10.62 13.08 -10.02
N LYS A 143 -10.22 12.06 -10.79
CA LYS A 143 -10.05 12.12 -12.23
C LYS A 143 -11.32 11.78 -13.01
N GLN A 144 -12.25 11.03 -12.42
CA GLN A 144 -13.52 10.64 -13.05
C GLN A 144 -14.34 11.86 -13.51
N HIS A 145 -14.21 13.03 -12.83
CA HIS A 145 -14.82 14.29 -13.26
C HIS A 145 -14.31 14.81 -14.61
N ILE A 146 -13.13 14.37 -15.06
CA ILE A 146 -12.55 14.80 -16.34
C ILE A 146 -12.99 13.89 -17.49
N SER A 147 -13.35 12.63 -17.21
CA SER A 147 -13.57 11.60 -18.22
C SER A 147 -15.02 11.15 -18.40
N GLU A 148 -16.02 11.82 -17.82
CA GLU A 148 -17.44 11.41 -17.99
C GLU A 148 -17.86 11.32 -19.47
N ARG A 149 -17.30 12.19 -20.34
CA ARG A 149 -17.54 12.13 -21.78
C ARG A 149 -16.85 10.93 -22.45
N GLU A 150 -15.63 10.59 -22.03
CA GLU A 150 -14.87 9.47 -22.58
C GLU A 150 -15.43 8.14 -22.04
N ALA A 151 -15.83 8.09 -20.78
CA ALA A 151 -16.49 6.94 -20.18
C ALA A 151 -17.85 6.67 -20.83
N ALA A 152 -18.64 7.71 -21.13
CA ALA A 152 -19.92 7.58 -21.84
C ALA A 152 -19.74 7.05 -23.27
N ALA A 153 -18.70 7.48 -23.98
CA ALA A 153 -18.39 6.98 -25.32
C ALA A 153 -17.92 5.53 -25.30
N ALA A 154 -17.18 5.12 -24.26
CA ALA A 154 -16.65 3.77 -24.14
C ALA A 154 -17.71 2.75 -23.67
N ILE A 155 -18.72 3.14 -22.88
CA ILE A 155 -19.87 2.28 -22.51
C ILE A 155 -20.63 1.80 -23.75
N LEU A 156 -20.64 2.55 -24.84
CA LEU A 156 -21.24 2.15 -26.11
C LEU A 156 -20.47 1.02 -26.81
N LEU A 157 -19.23 0.72 -26.38
CA LEU A 157 -18.36 -0.30 -26.94
C LEU A 157 -18.35 -1.63 -26.16
N GLY A 158 -19.12 -1.75 -25.07
CA GLY A 158 -19.38 -3.00 -24.36
C GLY A 158 -18.53 -3.36 -23.14
N PRO A 159 -17.41 -2.66 -22.78
CA PRO A 159 -16.70 -2.97 -21.55
C PRO A 159 -17.51 -2.55 -20.31
N THR A 160 -17.32 -3.28 -19.22
CA THR A 160 -17.90 -2.91 -17.91
C THR A 160 -17.31 -1.60 -17.39
N LYS A 161 -18.00 -0.94 -16.46
CA LYS A 161 -17.49 0.27 -15.81
C LYS A 161 -16.14 0.02 -15.11
N ALA A 162 -15.96 -1.17 -14.52
CA ALA A 162 -14.71 -1.55 -13.87
C ALA A 162 -13.56 -1.68 -14.88
N GLU A 163 -13.79 -2.28 -16.04
CA GLU A 163 -12.78 -2.38 -17.11
C GLU A 163 -12.38 -1.02 -17.64
N LEU A 164 -13.31 -0.09 -17.81
CA LEU A 164 -13.00 1.28 -18.25
C LEU A 164 -12.14 2.02 -17.23
N ILE A 165 -12.48 1.91 -15.95
CA ILE A 165 -11.69 2.51 -14.88
C ILE A 165 -10.30 1.84 -14.82
N ALA A 166 -10.23 0.51 -15.00
CA ALA A 166 -8.97 -0.22 -15.03
C ALA A 166 -8.06 0.24 -16.19
N ILE A 167 -8.61 0.36 -17.40
CA ILE A 167 -7.88 0.87 -18.58
C ILE A 167 -7.38 2.30 -18.31
N PHE A 168 -8.24 3.16 -17.74
CA PHE A 168 -7.87 4.52 -17.38
C PHE A 168 -6.74 4.54 -16.34
N LEU A 169 -6.86 3.80 -15.24
CA LEU A 169 -5.86 3.76 -14.19
C LEU A 169 -4.53 3.22 -14.72
N LEU A 170 -4.54 2.09 -15.43
CA LEU A 170 -3.32 1.51 -16.00
C LEU A 170 -2.67 2.43 -17.04
N GLY A 171 -3.47 3.08 -17.89
CA GLY A 171 -2.95 4.04 -18.88
C GLY A 171 -2.35 5.30 -18.26
N HIS A 172 -2.66 5.58 -17.01
CA HIS A 172 -2.23 6.79 -16.31
C HIS A 172 -1.37 6.51 -15.07
N LEU A 173 -1.14 5.24 -14.70
CA LEU A 173 -0.26 4.89 -13.57
C LEU A 173 1.07 5.62 -13.67
N HIS A 174 1.63 5.73 -14.86
CA HIS A 174 2.92 6.38 -15.15
C HIS A 174 2.84 7.91 -15.32
N SER A 175 1.67 8.53 -15.22
CA SER A 175 1.51 9.98 -15.47
C SER A 175 0.82 10.75 -14.35
N LEU A 176 0.35 10.06 -13.32
CA LEU A 176 -0.56 10.62 -12.33
C LEU A 176 -0.05 10.57 -10.91
N GLY A 177 1.20 10.80 -10.67
CA GLY A 177 1.81 10.76 -9.33
C GLY A 177 0.85 11.13 -8.18
N TYR A 178 0.94 10.45 -7.10
CA TYR A 178 0.12 10.71 -5.90
C TYR A 178 0.37 12.12 -5.34
N SER A 179 -0.56 12.62 -4.55
CA SER A 179 -0.35 13.90 -3.86
C SER A 179 0.76 13.78 -2.82
N ARG A 180 1.44 14.89 -2.52
CA ARG A 180 2.48 14.91 -1.46
C ARG A 180 1.98 14.40 -0.11
N ASP A 181 0.71 14.65 0.22
CA ASP A 181 0.11 14.15 1.47
C ASP A 181 -0.08 12.64 1.44
N ALA A 182 -0.50 12.06 0.30
CA ALA A 182 -0.63 10.62 0.13
C ALA A 182 0.74 9.95 0.25
N GLU A 183 1.76 10.50 -0.44
CA GLU A 183 3.15 10.02 -0.35
C GLU A 183 3.69 10.04 1.08
N SER A 184 3.50 11.16 1.79
CA SER A 184 3.97 11.30 3.17
C SER A 184 3.28 10.30 4.11
N LYS A 185 1.97 10.06 3.93
CA LYS A 185 1.24 9.05 4.71
C LYS A 185 1.70 7.64 4.36
N ALA A 186 1.93 7.35 3.07
CA ALA A 186 2.41 6.04 2.63
C ALA A 186 3.82 5.77 3.16
N ASP A 187 4.70 6.78 3.20
CA ASP A 187 6.03 6.67 3.78
C ASP A 187 6.00 6.33 5.28
N VAL A 188 5.21 7.06 6.05
CA VAL A 188 5.08 6.84 7.50
C VAL A 188 4.48 5.47 7.78
N THR A 189 3.30 5.17 7.21
CA THR A 189 2.64 3.87 7.41
C THR A 189 3.49 2.72 6.89
N GLY A 190 4.16 2.90 5.74
CA GLY A 190 5.03 1.89 5.16
C GLY A 190 6.25 1.60 6.02
N SER A 191 6.86 2.63 6.62
CA SER A 191 7.98 2.44 7.53
C SER A 191 7.57 1.69 8.81
N ASP A 192 6.37 1.95 9.35
CA ASP A 192 5.82 1.21 10.48
C ASP A 192 5.59 -0.26 10.11
N ILE A 193 4.99 -0.53 8.95
CA ILE A 193 4.79 -1.89 8.42
C ILE A 193 6.12 -2.63 8.25
N CYS A 194 7.13 -1.98 7.67
CA CYS A 194 8.45 -2.57 7.52
C CYS A 194 9.07 -2.97 8.86
N ALA A 195 9.02 -2.06 9.85
CA ALA A 195 9.52 -2.32 11.18
C ALA A 195 8.81 -3.48 11.88
N GLU A 196 7.49 -3.59 11.72
CA GLU A 196 6.67 -4.69 12.23
C GLU A 196 6.96 -6.02 11.50
N ALA A 197 7.20 -5.96 10.19
CA ALA A 197 7.58 -7.13 9.39
C ALA A 197 9.02 -7.60 9.65
N GLY A 198 9.81 -6.83 10.41
CA GLY A 198 11.18 -7.14 10.77
C GLY A 198 12.24 -6.64 9.80
N TYR A 199 11.86 -5.84 8.82
CA TYR A 199 12.79 -5.20 7.87
C TYR A 199 13.21 -3.82 8.36
N ASN A 200 14.44 -3.43 8.05
CA ASN A 200 14.94 -2.11 8.37
C ASN A 200 14.27 -1.03 7.51
N PRO A 201 13.45 -0.13 8.09
CA PRO A 201 12.71 0.88 7.33
C PRO A 201 13.59 1.95 6.68
N TRP A 202 14.88 2.04 7.02
CA TRP A 202 15.84 2.87 6.30
C TRP A 202 16.04 2.44 4.86
N GLY A 203 15.64 1.23 4.48
CA GLY A 203 15.73 0.71 3.11
C GLY A 203 15.12 1.64 2.07
N LEU A 204 13.96 2.24 2.34
CA LEU A 204 13.32 3.20 1.43
C LEU A 204 14.15 4.50 1.30
N VAL A 205 14.72 4.98 2.40
CA VAL A 205 15.61 6.15 2.39
C VAL A 205 16.87 5.87 1.58
N TRP A 206 17.47 4.69 1.74
CA TRP A 206 18.65 4.30 0.96
C TRP A 206 18.32 4.19 -0.53
N LEU A 207 17.14 3.67 -0.88
CA LEU A 207 16.71 3.59 -2.27
C LEU A 207 16.56 4.97 -2.90
N PHE A 208 15.94 5.93 -2.22
CA PHE A 208 15.84 7.30 -2.71
C PHE A 208 17.21 7.93 -2.94
N ARG A 209 18.15 7.75 -2.01
CA ARG A 209 19.52 8.23 -2.14
C ARG A 209 20.26 7.56 -3.31
N ASP A 210 20.03 6.26 -3.53
CA ASP A 210 20.63 5.55 -4.65
C ASP A 210 20.08 6.06 -6.00
N PHE A 211 18.80 6.36 -6.10
CA PHE A 211 18.25 6.99 -7.31
C PHE A 211 18.82 8.39 -7.57
N GLU A 212 18.97 9.22 -6.52
CA GLU A 212 19.60 10.54 -6.64
C GLU A 212 21.05 10.42 -7.12
N ASN A 213 21.82 9.49 -6.54
CA ASN A 213 23.23 9.28 -6.87
C ASN A 213 23.44 8.62 -8.25
N ALA A 214 22.49 7.88 -8.76
CA ALA A 214 22.60 7.20 -10.05
C ALA A 214 22.65 8.15 -11.25
N ASN A 215 22.34 9.44 -11.04
CA ASN A 215 22.43 10.52 -12.04
C ASN A 215 21.81 10.13 -13.40
N LEU A 216 20.66 9.45 -13.32
CA LEU A 216 19.97 8.91 -14.49
C LEU A 216 19.46 10.04 -15.38
N LYS A 217 19.67 9.94 -16.69
CA LYS A 217 19.19 10.94 -17.68
C LYS A 217 17.65 11.10 -17.62
N THR A 218 16.94 10.02 -17.30
CA THR A 218 15.49 9.99 -17.09
C THR A 218 15.25 9.42 -15.70
N PRO A 219 14.47 10.09 -14.85
CA PRO A 219 14.10 9.53 -13.56
C PRO A 219 13.45 8.15 -13.74
N PRO A 220 13.76 7.18 -12.86
CA PRO A 220 13.05 5.91 -12.87
C PRO A 220 11.55 6.12 -12.73
N GLN A 221 10.75 5.23 -13.29
CA GLN A 221 9.30 5.32 -13.24
C GLN A 221 8.80 5.43 -11.80
N LEU A 222 9.40 4.69 -10.86
CA LEU A 222 9.10 4.78 -9.43
C LEU A 222 9.16 6.23 -8.90
N LEU A 223 10.15 7.03 -9.34
CA LEU A 223 10.26 8.43 -8.94
C LEU A 223 9.29 9.36 -9.68
N SER A 224 8.82 8.96 -10.84
CA SER A 224 7.78 9.72 -11.57
C SER A 224 6.41 9.53 -10.97
N ASP A 225 6.10 8.32 -10.54
CA ASP A 225 4.84 7.93 -9.91
C ASP A 225 4.80 8.35 -8.43
N HIS A 226 5.95 8.26 -7.76
CA HIS A 226 6.17 8.60 -6.34
C HIS A 226 7.32 9.59 -6.21
N PRO A 227 7.11 10.88 -6.52
CA PRO A 227 8.21 11.85 -6.55
C PRO A 227 9.04 11.84 -5.28
N ALA A 228 10.27 11.35 -5.37
CA ALA A 228 11.24 11.48 -4.30
C ALA A 228 11.67 12.94 -4.22
N ASN A 229 11.69 13.47 -3.02
CA ASN A 229 12.27 14.76 -2.73
C ASN A 229 12.92 14.72 -1.35
N ASN A 230 13.82 15.65 -1.09
CA ASN A 230 14.48 15.76 0.21
C ASN A 230 13.48 15.87 1.37
N THR A 231 12.24 16.32 1.11
CA THR A 231 11.18 16.40 2.12
C THR A 231 10.73 15.01 2.57
N ARG A 232 10.62 14.02 1.67
CA ARG A 232 10.24 12.65 2.03
C ARG A 232 11.32 12.01 2.91
N VAL A 233 12.59 12.14 2.52
CA VAL A 233 13.73 11.64 3.31
C VAL A 233 13.72 12.27 4.70
N THR A 234 13.66 13.62 4.79
CA THR A 234 13.65 14.32 6.09
C THR A 234 12.43 13.99 6.94
N THR A 235 11.27 13.73 6.32
CA THR A 235 10.05 13.30 7.02
C THR A 235 10.23 11.91 7.63
N LEU A 236 10.78 10.96 6.88
CA LEU A 236 11.09 9.61 7.37
C LEU A 236 12.12 9.65 8.50
N GLU A 237 13.22 10.37 8.33
CA GLU A 237 14.26 10.51 9.35
C GLU A 237 13.70 11.13 10.63
N LYS A 238 12.83 12.15 10.52
CA LYS A 238 12.13 12.73 11.65
C LYS A 238 11.20 11.71 12.31
N HIS A 239 10.42 10.98 11.54
CA HIS A 239 9.51 9.95 12.05
C HIS A 239 10.27 8.88 12.85
N PHE A 240 11.41 8.41 12.34
CA PHE A 240 12.26 7.43 13.04
C PHE A 240 12.82 7.98 14.34
N LYS A 241 13.26 9.23 14.34
CA LYS A 241 13.77 9.91 15.52
C LYS A 241 12.72 10.15 16.59
N ASP A 242 11.50 10.53 16.17
CA ASP A 242 10.40 10.85 17.08
C ASP A 242 9.77 9.57 17.70
N ASN A 243 10.00 8.40 17.09
CA ASN A 243 9.45 7.11 17.55
C ASN A 243 10.56 6.09 17.89
N PRO A 244 11.47 6.41 18.83
CA PRO A 244 12.64 5.57 19.13
C PRO A 244 12.27 4.18 19.64
N GLY A 245 11.10 4.01 20.27
CA GLY A 245 10.60 2.71 20.74
C GLY A 245 10.46 1.70 19.61
N THR A 246 10.13 2.15 18.42
CA THR A 246 9.97 1.31 17.23
C THR A 246 11.27 1.21 16.43
N PHE A 247 11.97 2.33 16.23
CA PHE A 247 12.98 2.47 15.19
C PHE A 247 14.43 2.44 15.70
N SER A 248 14.71 2.64 17.00
CA SER A 248 16.09 2.70 17.52
C SER A 248 16.91 1.42 17.35
N LYS A 249 16.24 0.28 17.13
CA LYS A 249 16.89 -1.02 16.85
C LYS A 249 17.43 -1.15 15.42
N PHE A 250 17.06 -0.23 14.53
CA PHE A 250 17.44 -0.28 13.12
C PHE A 250 18.57 0.73 12.85
N ASP A 251 19.63 0.26 12.22
CA ASP A 251 20.78 1.06 11.86
C ASP A 251 20.49 1.88 10.60
N SER A 252 20.93 3.13 10.58
CA SER A 252 20.81 4.03 9.43
C SER A 252 21.94 3.84 8.40
N ASP A 253 23.02 3.12 8.72
CA ASP A 253 24.12 2.83 7.80
C ASP A 253 23.71 1.70 6.84
N PRO A 254 23.69 1.90 5.53
CA PRO A 254 23.37 0.87 4.54
C PRO A 254 24.33 -0.33 4.57
N LYS A 255 25.48 -0.22 5.24
CA LYS A 255 26.37 -1.37 5.44
C LYS A 255 25.79 -2.44 6.35
N SER A 256 24.81 -2.10 7.17
CA SER A 256 24.07 -3.04 8.02
C SER A 256 23.02 -3.85 7.26
N ALA A 257 22.72 -3.46 6.01
CA ALA A 257 21.69 -4.07 5.20
C ALA A 257 22.05 -5.47 4.72
N THR A 258 21.01 -6.29 4.49
CA THR A 258 21.15 -7.64 3.91
C THR A 258 21.39 -7.52 2.40
N PRO A 259 22.56 -7.92 1.88
CA PRO A 259 22.83 -7.84 0.44
C PRO A 259 21.75 -8.54 -0.38
N PHE A 260 21.30 -7.90 -1.45
CA PHE A 260 20.35 -8.49 -2.38
C PHE A 260 21.08 -9.03 -3.59
N SER A 261 20.77 -10.27 -3.96
CA SER A 261 21.34 -10.90 -5.15
C SER A 261 20.23 -11.49 -6.01
N VAL A 262 20.25 -11.12 -7.28
CA VAL A 262 19.37 -11.72 -8.29
C VAL A 262 19.87 -13.12 -8.62
N PRO A 263 19.01 -14.16 -8.67
CA PRO A 263 19.39 -15.49 -9.09
C PRO A 263 20.04 -15.48 -10.49
N ALA A 264 21.08 -16.30 -10.70
CA ALA A 264 21.85 -16.30 -11.94
C ALA A 264 21.04 -16.71 -13.18
N ASP A 265 19.97 -17.45 -12.98
CA ASP A 265 19.02 -17.91 -14.01
C ASP A 265 17.80 -16.98 -14.17
N ALA A 266 17.76 -15.87 -13.43
CA ALA A 266 16.70 -14.89 -13.57
C ALA A 266 16.78 -14.21 -14.94
N PRO A 267 15.64 -13.88 -15.56
CA PRO A 267 15.62 -13.15 -16.82
C PRO A 267 16.27 -11.78 -16.64
N VAL A 268 16.98 -11.34 -17.70
CA VAL A 268 17.59 -10.01 -17.71
C VAL A 268 16.48 -8.95 -17.80
N ALA A 269 16.54 -7.97 -16.91
CA ALA A 269 15.59 -6.86 -16.88
C ALA A 269 15.44 -6.20 -18.26
N GLY A 270 14.20 -5.90 -18.64
CA GLY A 270 13.91 -5.26 -19.92
C GLY A 270 13.92 -6.18 -21.16
N ARG A 271 14.10 -7.47 -20.99
CA ARG A 271 13.96 -8.45 -22.07
C ARG A 271 12.69 -9.29 -21.85
N PRO A 272 11.74 -9.30 -22.80
CA PRO A 272 10.55 -10.12 -22.65
C PRO A 272 10.95 -11.60 -22.43
N PRO A 273 10.21 -12.36 -21.60
CA PRO A 273 10.46 -13.77 -21.41
C PRO A 273 10.41 -14.48 -22.77
N ALA A 274 11.33 -15.39 -23.01
CA ALA A 274 11.33 -16.20 -24.23
C ALA A 274 9.97 -16.90 -24.34
N ALA A 275 9.36 -16.83 -25.50
CA ALA A 275 8.10 -17.55 -25.78
C ALA A 275 8.27 -19.04 -25.38
N PRO A 276 7.25 -19.67 -24.75
CA PRO A 276 7.34 -21.07 -24.40
C PRO A 276 7.64 -21.87 -25.67
N SER A 277 8.72 -22.65 -25.65
CA SER A 277 9.06 -23.54 -26.75
C SER A 277 7.93 -24.56 -26.87
N THR A 278 7.10 -24.43 -27.90
CA THR A 278 6.16 -25.46 -28.32
C THR A 278 6.96 -26.71 -28.71
N LYS A 279 7.00 -27.67 -27.79
CA LYS A 279 7.38 -29.06 -28.11
C LYS A 279 6.16 -29.83 -28.53
#